data_80ceced07634dfc87f2cb3a61672c768
#
_entry.id   80ceced07634dfc87f2cb3a61672c768
#
_cell.length_a   1.000
_cell.length_b   1.000
_cell.length_c   1.000
_cell.angle_alpha   90.00
_cell.angle_beta   90.00
_cell.angle_gamma   90.00
#
_symmetry.space_group_name_H-M   'P 1'
#
loop_
_entity.id
_entity.type
_entity.pdbx_description
1 polymer ?
#
loop_
_entity_poly.entity_id
_entity_poly.type
_entity_poly.pdbx_seq_one_letter_code
_entity_poly.pdbx_strand_id
1 'polypeptide(L)'
;MDTHRRRQSWFGLKRHVKSFLSLAGPNALLRLVARFVPSLRSGRLPAPAKLEEVTGRADGATFVMLDPARCENAKELFWGEGRRPKPNDRLALDVVARLAREADEFLDLGAYTGLFTLATTAVTPGLHAHAFEIVPAVADALDANLRRNGVADRVAVHREGIGEAGSTMRVPSGRGGSALPSFYSSRMRFDEGEDVAFRSLDSVGALLPADARVVMKVDVEGTEDVVFDAGQIFIETFRPDILCEVLPEADGTRLDELLAPAGMRRYLVTNTQLEEAQRIEPDPWFRDWLFSPRTADELRARGLPVA
;
A
#
# COMPACT_ATOMS: atom_id res chain seq x y z
N MET A 1 -15.41 2.81 -38.72
CA MET A 1 -15.33 4.21 -38.22
C MET A 1 -16.24 4.48 -37.00
N ASP A 2 -16.86 3.48 -36.40
CA ASP A 2 -17.93 3.68 -35.39
C ASP A 2 -17.55 3.31 -33.91
N THR A 3 -16.47 2.59 -33.72
CA THR A 3 -16.05 2.14 -32.39
C THR A 3 -15.38 3.24 -31.55
N HIS A 4 -14.66 4.17 -32.17
CA HIS A 4 -14.02 5.30 -31.48
C HIS A 4 -15.04 6.34 -30.97
N ARG A 5 -16.07 6.65 -31.72
CA ARG A 5 -17.15 7.57 -31.29
C ARG A 5 -17.98 6.98 -30.16
N ARG A 6 -18.28 5.70 -30.17
CA ARG A 6 -18.99 5.01 -29.07
C ARG A 6 -18.18 4.99 -27.77
N ARG A 7 -16.86 4.77 -27.86
CA ARG A 7 -15.98 4.86 -26.65
C ARG A 7 -15.96 6.28 -26.07
N GLN A 8 -15.82 7.33 -26.89
CA GLN A 8 -15.80 8.71 -26.40
C GLN A 8 -17.12 9.14 -25.76
N SER A 9 -18.27 8.78 -26.32
CA SER A 9 -19.59 9.08 -25.73
C SER A 9 -19.80 8.36 -24.39
N TRP A 10 -19.30 7.12 -24.28
CA TRP A 10 -19.40 6.34 -23.06
C TRP A 10 -18.51 6.90 -21.91
N PHE A 11 -17.33 7.40 -22.24
CA PHE A 11 -16.46 8.11 -21.29
C PHE A 11 -17.08 9.42 -20.80
N GLY A 12 -17.73 10.17 -21.70
CA GLY A 12 -18.47 11.38 -21.33
C GLY A 12 -19.61 11.10 -20.37
N LEU A 13 -20.44 10.09 -20.66
CA LEU A 13 -21.55 9.68 -19.80
C LEU A 13 -21.07 9.22 -18.41
N LYS A 14 -20.02 8.40 -18.35
CA LYS A 14 -19.41 7.95 -17.08
C LYS A 14 -18.95 9.13 -16.21
N ARG A 15 -18.36 10.16 -16.82
CA ARG A 15 -17.90 11.35 -16.11
C ARG A 15 -19.07 12.13 -15.50
N HIS A 16 -20.16 12.32 -16.26
CA HIS A 16 -21.37 12.99 -15.77
C HIS A 16 -22.05 12.21 -14.65
N VAL A 17 -22.18 10.89 -14.79
CA VAL A 17 -22.73 10.02 -13.74
C VAL A 17 -21.88 10.09 -12.48
N LYS A 18 -20.54 9.98 -12.58
CA LYS A 18 -19.66 10.11 -11.42
C LYS A 18 -19.77 11.50 -10.77
N SER A 19 -19.84 12.56 -11.56
CA SER A 19 -20.03 13.93 -11.05
C SER A 19 -21.35 14.10 -10.31
N PHE A 20 -22.45 13.56 -10.83
CA PHE A 20 -23.76 13.56 -10.15
C PHE A 20 -23.72 12.77 -8.85
N LEU A 21 -23.12 11.56 -8.85
CA LEU A 21 -23.01 10.71 -7.67
C LEU A 21 -22.04 11.28 -6.61
N SER A 22 -21.19 12.22 -6.96
CA SER A 22 -20.32 12.94 -6.01
C SER A 22 -20.99 14.09 -5.28
N LEU A 23 -22.22 14.47 -5.66
CA LEU A 23 -23.03 15.43 -4.92
C LEU A 23 -23.52 14.83 -3.59
N ALA A 24 -23.62 15.64 -2.54
CA ALA A 24 -23.91 15.19 -1.18
C ALA A 24 -25.20 14.36 -1.07
N GLY A 25 -26.30 14.81 -1.69
CA GLY A 25 -27.61 14.14 -1.64
C GLY A 25 -27.60 12.76 -2.33
N PRO A 26 -27.25 12.68 -3.63
CA PRO A 26 -27.13 11.40 -4.34
C PRO A 26 -26.14 10.43 -3.69
N ASN A 27 -25.01 10.94 -3.15
CA ASN A 27 -24.03 10.11 -2.46
C ASN A 27 -24.55 9.54 -1.14
N ALA A 28 -25.30 10.33 -0.35
CA ALA A 28 -25.94 9.86 0.87
C ALA A 28 -26.94 8.72 0.60
N LEU A 29 -27.76 8.85 -0.45
CA LEU A 29 -28.69 7.81 -0.88
C LEU A 29 -27.91 6.55 -1.33
N LEU A 30 -26.84 6.72 -2.10
CA LEU A 30 -26.01 5.62 -2.55
C LEU A 30 -25.36 4.88 -1.36
N ARG A 31 -24.90 5.58 -0.33
CA ARG A 31 -24.39 4.99 0.91
C ARG A 31 -25.46 4.19 1.65
N LEU A 32 -26.69 4.71 1.71
CA LEU A 32 -27.80 3.99 2.32
C LEU A 32 -28.06 2.66 1.59
N VAL A 33 -28.09 2.68 0.26
CA VAL A 33 -28.26 1.47 -0.56
C VAL A 33 -27.08 0.51 -0.39
N ALA A 34 -25.84 1.02 -0.33
CA ALA A 34 -24.65 0.22 -0.13
C ALA A 34 -24.59 -0.51 1.22
N ARG A 35 -25.38 -0.10 2.22
CA ARG A 35 -25.54 -0.87 3.47
C ARG A 35 -26.21 -2.22 3.25
N PHE A 36 -27.12 -2.28 2.29
CA PHE A 36 -27.88 -3.50 1.96
C PHE A 36 -27.26 -4.29 0.79
N VAL A 37 -26.39 -3.67 0.03
CA VAL A 37 -25.71 -4.26 -1.14
C VAL A 37 -24.20 -4.13 -0.98
N PRO A 38 -23.53 -5.06 -0.26
CA PRO A 38 -22.10 -4.96 0.06
C PRO A 38 -21.18 -4.82 -1.17
N SER A 39 -21.58 -5.39 -2.32
CA SER A 39 -20.82 -5.27 -3.57
C SER A 39 -20.68 -3.83 -4.09
N LEU A 40 -21.55 -2.91 -3.66
CA LEU A 40 -21.46 -1.48 -3.97
C LEU A 40 -20.40 -0.75 -3.12
N ARG A 41 -19.92 -1.36 -2.04
CA ARG A 41 -18.83 -0.78 -1.19
C ARG A 41 -17.45 -0.89 -1.82
N SER A 42 -17.36 -1.33 -3.08
CA SER A 42 -16.09 -1.30 -3.81
C SER A 42 -15.64 0.14 -4.01
N GLY A 43 -14.38 0.48 -3.77
CA GLY A 43 -13.80 1.82 -3.94
C GLY A 43 -13.92 2.43 -5.36
N ARG A 44 -14.70 1.79 -6.25
CA ARG A 44 -15.02 2.26 -7.60
C ARG A 44 -16.04 3.40 -7.64
N LEU A 45 -16.85 3.57 -6.59
CA LEU A 45 -17.83 4.64 -6.51
C LEU A 45 -17.17 5.95 -6.06
N PRO A 46 -17.61 7.12 -6.56
CA PRO A 46 -17.04 8.40 -6.14
C PRO A 46 -17.39 8.72 -4.70
N ALA A 47 -16.44 9.26 -3.95
CA ALA A 47 -16.72 9.91 -2.67
C ALA A 47 -17.33 11.32 -2.92
N PRO A 48 -17.99 11.94 -1.92
CA PRO A 48 -18.51 13.31 -2.04
C PRO A 48 -17.39 14.29 -2.37
N ALA A 49 -17.61 15.16 -3.38
CA ALA A 49 -16.59 16.08 -3.88
C ALA A 49 -16.12 17.12 -2.85
N LYS A 50 -16.94 17.41 -1.83
CA LYS A 50 -16.63 18.37 -0.74
C LYS A 50 -16.16 17.69 0.55
N LEU A 51 -15.96 16.37 0.54
CA LEU A 51 -15.45 15.67 1.70
C LEU A 51 -13.94 15.82 1.74
N GLU A 52 -13.44 16.52 2.74
CA GLU A 52 -12.02 16.86 2.84
C GLU A 52 -11.20 15.72 3.45
N GLU A 53 -11.79 14.93 4.35
CA GLU A 53 -11.07 13.87 5.07
C GLU A 53 -11.98 12.70 5.46
N VAL A 54 -11.36 11.57 5.76
CA VAL A 54 -12.01 10.36 6.27
C VAL A 54 -11.16 9.74 7.37
N THR A 55 -11.82 9.21 8.41
CA THR A 55 -11.14 8.45 9.45
C THR A 55 -10.95 7.00 9.03
N GLY A 56 -9.71 6.53 9.03
CA GLY A 56 -9.33 5.13 8.89
C GLY A 56 -9.19 4.43 10.24
N ARG A 57 -9.26 3.09 10.22
CA ARG A 57 -9.10 2.23 11.41
C ARG A 57 -8.29 1.00 11.04
N ALA A 58 -7.26 0.72 11.83
CA ALA A 58 -6.47 -0.50 11.74
C ALA A 58 -6.05 -0.95 13.15
N ASP A 59 -6.16 -2.21 13.45
CA ASP A 59 -5.78 -2.84 14.73
C ASP A 59 -6.15 -2.01 15.98
N GLY A 60 -7.38 -1.48 16.01
CA GLY A 60 -7.90 -0.70 17.13
C GLY A 60 -7.50 0.77 17.18
N ALA A 61 -6.53 1.22 16.37
CA ALA A 61 -6.16 2.62 16.25
C ALA A 61 -6.92 3.34 15.13
N THR A 62 -6.88 4.67 15.15
CA THR A 62 -7.51 5.53 14.14
C THR A 62 -6.51 6.52 13.58
N PHE A 63 -6.67 6.83 12.31
CA PHE A 63 -5.91 7.84 11.59
C PHE A 63 -6.82 8.57 10.59
N VAL A 64 -6.36 9.68 10.02
CA VAL A 64 -7.12 10.49 9.06
C VAL A 64 -6.42 10.46 7.70
N MET A 65 -7.21 10.29 6.63
CA MET A 65 -6.73 10.48 5.26
C MET A 65 -7.50 11.58 4.57
N LEU A 66 -6.78 12.41 3.86
CA LEU A 66 -7.31 13.57 3.14
C LEU A 66 -7.83 13.20 1.75
N ASP A 67 -8.69 14.05 1.23
CA ASP A 67 -9.17 14.12 -0.15
C ASP A 67 -9.75 12.79 -0.70
N PRO A 68 -10.76 12.19 -0.06
CA PRO A 68 -11.35 10.93 -0.50
C PRO A 68 -12.00 10.99 -1.89
N ALA A 69 -12.23 12.21 -2.43
CA ALA A 69 -12.69 12.39 -3.80
C ALA A 69 -11.60 12.06 -4.83
N ARG A 70 -10.32 12.22 -4.45
CA ARG A 70 -9.17 12.05 -5.33
C ARG A 70 -8.22 10.93 -4.89
N CYS A 71 -8.08 10.69 -3.60
CA CYS A 71 -7.24 9.62 -3.03
C CYS A 71 -8.01 8.29 -3.01
N GLU A 72 -7.45 7.26 -3.64
CA GLU A 72 -8.11 5.94 -3.74
C GLU A 72 -8.23 5.28 -2.37
N ASN A 73 -7.15 5.26 -1.57
CA ASN A 73 -7.17 4.71 -0.21
C ASN A 73 -8.19 5.42 0.68
N ALA A 74 -8.23 6.76 0.66
CA ALA A 74 -9.21 7.52 1.43
C ALA A 74 -10.64 7.26 0.94
N LYS A 75 -10.85 7.09 -0.36
CA LYS A 75 -12.14 6.71 -0.94
C LYS A 75 -12.59 5.31 -0.51
N GLU A 76 -11.67 4.35 -0.47
CA GLU A 76 -11.95 3.01 0.05
C GLU A 76 -12.37 3.06 1.53
N LEU A 77 -11.64 3.81 2.36
CA LEU A 77 -12.01 4.01 3.77
C LEU A 77 -13.37 4.68 3.92
N PHE A 78 -13.71 5.63 3.05
CA PHE A 78 -15.04 6.24 3.05
C PHE A 78 -16.16 5.20 2.82
N TRP A 79 -16.01 4.35 1.80
CA TRP A 79 -16.99 3.32 1.46
C TRP A 79 -17.00 2.16 2.44
N GLY A 80 -15.86 1.85 3.05
CA GLY A 80 -15.67 0.80 4.06
C GLY A 80 -15.97 1.24 5.50
N GLU A 81 -16.53 2.45 5.70
CA GLU A 81 -16.84 2.99 7.04
C GLU A 81 -15.60 3.04 7.97
N GLY A 82 -14.47 3.46 7.41
CA GLY A 82 -13.18 3.56 8.08
C GLY A 82 -12.29 2.33 7.94
N ARG A 83 -12.73 1.29 7.25
CA ARG A 83 -11.94 0.08 6.98
C ARG A 83 -11.82 -0.15 5.47
N ARG A 84 -10.84 -0.92 5.05
CA ARG A 84 -10.77 -1.35 3.65
C ARG A 84 -11.97 -2.26 3.32
N PRO A 85 -12.62 -2.06 2.15
CA PRO A 85 -13.83 -2.82 1.81
C PRO A 85 -13.58 -4.31 1.61
N LYS A 86 -12.45 -4.67 0.98
CA LYS A 86 -12.09 -6.07 0.76
C LYS A 86 -11.54 -6.69 2.05
N PRO A 87 -11.98 -7.90 2.41
CA PRO A 87 -11.55 -8.54 3.66
C PRO A 87 -10.03 -8.83 3.72
N ASN A 88 -9.44 -9.34 2.63
CA ASN A 88 -8.00 -9.60 2.57
C ASN A 88 -7.17 -8.31 2.69
N ASP A 89 -7.53 -7.23 2.00
CA ASP A 89 -6.85 -5.93 2.10
C ASP A 89 -6.97 -5.35 3.53
N ARG A 90 -8.10 -5.60 4.19
CA ARG A 90 -8.30 -5.22 5.60
C ARG A 90 -7.40 -6.01 6.51
N LEU A 91 -7.36 -7.34 6.32
CA LEU A 91 -6.50 -8.22 7.12
C LEU A 91 -5.02 -7.85 6.92
N ALA A 92 -4.58 -7.59 5.68
CA ALA A 92 -3.22 -7.15 5.38
C ALA A 92 -2.84 -5.89 6.18
N LEU A 93 -3.72 -4.88 6.21
CA LEU A 93 -3.50 -3.66 6.99
C LEU A 93 -3.45 -3.93 8.49
N ASP A 94 -4.37 -4.74 9.02
CA ASP A 94 -4.43 -5.08 10.44
C ASP A 94 -3.20 -5.93 10.85
N VAL A 95 -2.69 -6.83 9.99
CA VAL A 95 -1.47 -7.62 10.21
C VAL A 95 -0.25 -6.72 10.37
N VAL A 96 -0.01 -5.82 9.43
CA VAL A 96 1.13 -4.88 9.50
C VAL A 96 1.02 -3.97 10.72
N ALA A 97 -0.16 -3.42 10.97
CA ALA A 97 -0.39 -2.58 12.16
C ALA A 97 -0.14 -3.34 13.47
N ARG A 98 -0.55 -4.62 13.54
CA ARG A 98 -0.30 -5.48 14.70
C ARG A 98 1.19 -5.77 14.91
N LEU A 99 1.91 -6.12 13.85
CA LEU A 99 3.35 -6.39 13.91
C LEU A 99 4.14 -5.11 14.28
N ALA A 100 3.71 -3.95 13.78
CA ALA A 100 4.32 -2.66 14.09
C ALA A 100 4.26 -2.28 15.59
N ARG A 101 3.37 -2.89 16.39
CA ARG A 101 3.33 -2.63 17.86
C ARG A 101 4.61 -3.01 18.58
N GLU A 102 5.37 -3.94 18.03
CA GLU A 102 6.64 -4.39 18.59
C GLU A 102 7.85 -3.88 17.77
N ALA A 103 7.62 -3.10 16.72
CA ALA A 103 8.67 -2.58 15.86
C ALA A 103 9.24 -1.25 16.39
N ASP A 104 10.48 -1.01 16.02
CA ASP A 104 11.17 0.27 16.22
C ASP A 104 11.14 1.09 14.94
N GLU A 105 11.19 0.42 13.78
CA GLU A 105 11.25 1.01 12.45
C GLU A 105 10.20 0.38 11.51
N PHE A 106 9.58 1.22 10.68
CA PHE A 106 8.68 0.79 9.62
C PHE A 106 9.16 1.31 8.26
N LEU A 107 9.29 0.42 7.28
CA LEU A 107 9.61 0.78 5.89
C LEU A 107 8.38 0.57 5.01
N ASP A 108 7.94 1.63 4.32
CA ASP A 108 6.80 1.62 3.39
C ASP A 108 7.33 1.84 1.97
N LEU A 109 7.61 0.75 1.24
CA LEU A 109 8.13 0.80 -0.12
C LEU A 109 6.97 0.83 -1.12
N GLY A 110 6.79 1.95 -1.81
CA GLY A 110 5.60 2.27 -2.57
C GLY A 110 4.49 2.79 -1.65
N ALA A 111 4.82 3.77 -0.81
CA ALA A 111 3.92 4.26 0.24
C ALA A 111 2.63 4.91 -0.29
N TYR A 112 2.58 5.30 -1.56
CA TYR A 112 1.45 6.00 -2.15
C TYR A 112 1.06 7.21 -1.29
N THR A 113 -0.16 7.29 -0.81
CA THR A 113 -0.64 8.37 0.07
C THR A 113 -0.51 8.05 1.56
N GLY A 114 0.20 6.98 1.95
CA GLY A 114 0.62 6.67 3.31
C GLY A 114 -0.38 5.87 4.15
N LEU A 115 -1.21 5.02 3.55
CA LEU A 115 -2.18 4.22 4.29
C LEU A 115 -1.52 3.35 5.36
N PHE A 116 -0.47 2.58 4.99
CA PHE A 116 0.24 1.70 5.92
C PHE A 116 1.10 2.51 6.89
N THR A 117 1.79 3.54 6.44
CA THR A 117 2.56 4.47 7.29
C THR A 117 1.69 5.09 8.38
N LEU A 118 0.48 5.56 8.05
CA LEU A 118 -0.45 6.14 9.01
C LEU A 118 -1.00 5.10 9.98
N ALA A 119 -1.35 3.91 9.50
CA ALA A 119 -1.85 2.84 10.36
C ALA A 119 -0.81 2.40 11.39
N THR A 120 0.45 2.20 10.97
CA THR A 120 1.55 1.75 11.84
C THR A 120 1.96 2.81 12.86
N THR A 121 2.08 4.08 12.43
CA THR A 121 2.39 5.19 13.34
C THR A 121 1.26 5.51 14.31
N ALA A 122 0.00 5.20 13.96
CA ALA A 122 -1.14 5.37 14.86
C ALA A 122 -1.20 4.29 15.96
N VAL A 123 -0.79 3.05 15.69
CA VAL A 123 -0.76 1.98 16.70
C VAL A 123 0.47 2.04 17.60
N THR A 124 1.56 2.67 17.13
CA THR A 124 2.85 2.69 17.83
C THR A 124 3.41 4.11 17.92
N PRO A 125 3.17 4.84 19.01
CA PRO A 125 3.58 6.24 19.14
C PRO A 125 5.09 6.49 19.07
N GLY A 126 5.92 5.49 19.39
CA GLY A 126 7.38 5.57 19.33
C GLY A 126 8.01 5.08 18.03
N LEU A 127 7.21 4.63 17.07
CA LEU A 127 7.69 4.10 15.79
C LEU A 127 8.27 5.22 14.92
N HIS A 128 9.46 4.98 14.36
CA HIS A 128 9.97 5.75 13.25
C HIS A 128 9.62 5.06 11.93
N ALA A 129 9.43 5.84 10.87
CA ALA A 129 9.10 5.28 9.58
C ALA A 129 9.87 5.94 8.43
N HIS A 130 10.15 5.15 7.40
CA HIS A 130 10.72 5.58 6.13
C HIS A 130 9.73 5.22 5.03
N ALA A 131 9.12 6.23 4.42
CA ALA A 131 8.13 6.07 3.36
C ALA A 131 8.74 6.46 2.01
N PHE A 132 8.77 5.53 1.06
CA PHE A 132 9.34 5.71 -0.27
C PHE A 132 8.21 5.83 -1.30
N GLU A 133 8.17 6.96 -2.00
CA GLU A 133 7.17 7.24 -3.04
C GLU A 133 7.83 7.97 -4.20
N ILE A 134 7.77 7.36 -5.40
CA ILE A 134 8.48 7.86 -6.59
C ILE A 134 7.73 8.98 -7.31
N VAL A 135 6.41 9.09 -7.15
CA VAL A 135 5.61 10.10 -7.84
C VAL A 135 5.53 11.37 -6.99
N PRO A 136 6.12 12.50 -7.43
CA PRO A 136 6.24 13.71 -6.61
C PRO A 136 4.89 14.22 -6.08
N ALA A 137 3.86 14.27 -6.92
CA ALA A 137 2.53 14.72 -6.51
C ALA A 137 1.84 13.79 -5.49
N VAL A 138 2.16 12.49 -5.52
CA VAL A 138 1.66 11.50 -4.55
C VAL A 138 2.43 11.63 -3.24
N ALA A 139 3.75 11.84 -3.29
CA ALA A 139 4.57 12.15 -2.12
C ALA A 139 4.13 13.45 -1.42
N ASP A 140 3.69 14.48 -2.18
CA ASP A 140 3.09 15.70 -1.60
C ASP A 140 1.79 15.39 -0.83
N ALA A 141 0.96 14.48 -1.35
CA ALA A 141 -0.26 14.05 -0.67
C ALA A 141 0.05 13.20 0.58
N LEU A 142 1.08 12.35 0.53
CA LEU A 142 1.61 11.62 1.69
C LEU A 142 2.06 12.61 2.77
N ASP A 143 2.90 13.59 2.45
CA ASP A 143 3.33 14.65 3.37
C ASP A 143 2.15 15.40 4.01
N ALA A 144 1.11 15.70 3.23
CA ALA A 144 -0.09 16.35 3.75
C ALA A 144 -0.84 15.46 4.75
N ASN A 145 -0.97 14.17 4.47
CA ASN A 145 -1.56 13.18 5.36
C ASN A 145 -0.76 13.03 6.67
N LEU A 146 0.57 12.98 6.60
CA LEU A 146 1.44 12.89 7.79
C LEU A 146 1.28 14.12 8.68
N ARG A 147 1.29 15.31 8.10
CA ARG A 147 1.04 16.57 8.85
C ARG A 147 -0.34 16.58 9.50
N ARG A 148 -1.37 16.14 8.78
CA ARG A 148 -2.76 16.08 9.30
C ARG A 148 -2.88 15.17 10.51
N ASN A 149 -2.07 14.11 10.60
CA ASN A 149 -2.04 13.16 11.71
C ASN A 149 -1.03 13.52 12.80
N GLY A 150 -0.22 14.57 12.63
CA GLY A 150 0.79 14.98 13.60
C GLY A 150 1.93 13.99 13.77
N VAL A 151 2.30 13.27 12.68
CA VAL A 151 3.35 12.25 12.70
C VAL A 151 4.53 12.58 11.78
N ALA A 152 4.52 13.74 11.14
CA ALA A 152 5.52 14.14 10.15
C ALA A 152 6.95 14.24 10.72
N ASP A 153 7.11 14.42 12.01
CA ASP A 153 8.38 14.44 12.74
C ASP A 153 9.02 13.06 12.94
N ARG A 154 8.23 12.00 12.77
CA ARG A 154 8.65 10.60 12.93
C ARG A 154 8.71 9.82 11.61
N VAL A 155 8.37 10.46 10.50
CA VAL A 155 8.32 9.82 9.19
C VAL A 155 9.20 10.56 8.21
N ALA A 156 10.26 9.89 7.74
CA ALA A 156 11.08 10.39 6.65
C ALA A 156 10.45 10.00 5.30
N VAL A 157 10.03 11.00 4.53
CA VAL A 157 9.51 10.78 3.16
C VAL A 157 10.65 10.86 2.17
N HIS A 158 10.89 9.77 1.44
CA HIS A 158 11.90 9.63 0.42
C HIS A 158 11.24 9.66 -0.97
N ARG A 159 11.62 10.66 -1.77
CA ARG A 159 11.14 10.82 -3.16
C ARG A 159 12.06 10.07 -4.11
N GLU A 160 12.24 8.81 -3.84
CA GLU A 160 13.13 7.90 -4.56
C GLU A 160 12.57 6.48 -4.53
N GLY A 161 13.00 5.62 -5.45
CA GLY A 161 12.64 4.21 -5.49
C GLY A 161 13.64 3.33 -4.76
N ILE A 162 13.21 2.11 -4.43
CA ILE A 162 14.09 1.04 -3.95
C ILE A 162 14.26 0.01 -5.07
N GLY A 163 15.53 -0.36 -5.34
CA GLY A 163 15.90 -1.30 -6.39
C GLY A 163 17.37 -1.21 -6.71
N GLU A 164 17.76 -1.28 -7.99
CA GLU A 164 19.14 -1.20 -8.42
C GLU A 164 19.73 0.20 -8.13
N ALA A 165 20.74 0.25 -7.28
CA ALA A 165 21.36 1.51 -6.86
C ALA A 165 21.97 2.29 -8.04
N GLY A 166 21.65 3.59 -8.10
CA GLY A 166 22.13 4.49 -9.16
C GLY A 166 21.34 4.41 -10.46
N SER A 167 20.34 3.53 -10.56
CA SER A 167 19.39 3.56 -11.67
C SER A 167 18.42 4.74 -11.55
N THR A 168 17.76 5.08 -12.64
CA THR A 168 16.72 6.12 -12.69
C THR A 168 15.53 5.63 -13.48
N MET A 169 14.33 6.10 -13.09
CA MET A 169 13.08 5.87 -13.83
C MET A 169 12.38 7.19 -14.08
N ARG A 170 11.84 7.37 -15.28
CA ARG A 170 10.97 8.51 -15.57
C ARG A 170 9.56 8.24 -15.09
N VAL A 171 9.06 9.09 -14.21
CA VAL A 171 7.69 9.04 -13.67
C VAL A 171 6.88 10.24 -14.12
N PRO A 172 5.55 10.11 -14.29
CA PRO A 172 4.72 11.24 -14.73
C PRO A 172 4.75 12.35 -13.66
N SER A 173 5.07 13.58 -14.07
CA SER A 173 4.88 14.76 -13.23
C SER A 173 3.38 15.05 -13.13
N GLY A 174 2.72 14.49 -12.13
CA GLY A 174 1.29 14.60 -11.94
C GLY A 174 0.85 16.02 -11.61
N ARG A 175 0.39 16.78 -12.59
CA ARG A 175 -0.44 17.96 -12.33
C ARG A 175 -1.92 17.53 -12.31
N GLY A 176 -2.47 17.39 -11.13
CA GLY A 176 -3.91 17.23 -10.94
C GLY A 176 -4.36 15.82 -10.58
N GLY A 177 -4.53 15.62 -9.32
CA GLY A 177 -5.38 14.62 -8.70
C GLY A 177 -5.00 13.18 -8.95
N SER A 178 -4.71 12.52 -7.89
CA SER A 178 -4.56 11.08 -7.73
C SER A 178 -3.75 10.35 -8.80
N ALA A 179 -2.72 9.76 -8.29
CA ALA A 179 -2.31 8.44 -8.69
C ALA A 179 -1.88 8.27 -10.15
N LEU A 180 -0.83 7.59 -10.25
CA LEU A 180 -0.53 6.70 -11.38
C LEU A 180 -1.84 6.12 -11.94
N PRO A 181 -1.96 5.96 -13.25
CA PRO A 181 -3.10 5.25 -13.83
C PRO A 181 -3.35 3.96 -13.06
N SER A 182 -4.61 3.56 -12.88
CA SER A 182 -5.00 2.31 -12.21
C SER A 182 -4.42 1.02 -12.84
N PHE A 183 -3.61 1.16 -13.87
CA PHE A 183 -2.87 0.14 -14.62
C PHE A 183 -1.36 0.43 -14.64
N TYR A 184 -0.84 1.24 -13.69
CA TYR A 184 0.58 1.51 -13.61
C TYR A 184 1.33 0.20 -13.36
N SER A 185 2.45 0.05 -14.05
CA SER A 185 3.44 -0.97 -13.81
C SER A 185 4.81 -0.30 -13.90
N SER A 186 5.72 -0.70 -13.06
CA SER A 186 7.13 -0.26 -13.09
C SER A 186 7.82 -0.46 -14.45
N ARG A 187 7.23 -1.28 -15.32
CA ARG A 187 7.68 -1.51 -16.71
C ARG A 187 7.20 -0.44 -17.70
N MET A 188 6.28 0.44 -17.29
CA MET A 188 5.82 1.54 -18.13
C MET A 188 6.92 2.58 -18.31
N ARG A 189 7.04 3.08 -19.52
CA ARG A 189 7.93 4.20 -19.86
C ARG A 189 7.06 5.40 -20.16
N PHE A 190 7.46 6.56 -19.66
CA PHE A 190 6.81 7.83 -19.91
C PHE A 190 7.74 8.72 -20.72
N ASP A 191 7.20 9.31 -21.78
CA ASP A 191 7.95 10.27 -22.63
C ASP A 191 8.12 11.62 -21.92
N GLU A 192 7.13 11.99 -21.07
CA GLU A 192 7.13 13.23 -20.28
C GLU A 192 7.10 12.89 -18.78
N GLY A 193 7.86 13.65 -17.96
CA GLY A 193 7.89 13.43 -16.53
C GLY A 193 9.22 13.84 -15.89
N GLU A 194 9.43 13.39 -14.66
CA GLU A 194 10.64 13.63 -13.88
C GLU A 194 11.43 12.33 -13.73
N ASP A 195 12.76 12.44 -13.78
CA ASP A 195 13.63 11.28 -13.51
C ASP A 195 13.80 11.14 -12.00
N VAL A 196 13.44 9.97 -11.47
CA VAL A 196 13.55 9.62 -10.06
C VAL A 196 14.68 8.61 -9.87
N ALA A 197 15.54 8.85 -8.89
CA ALA A 197 16.65 7.97 -8.57
C ALA A 197 16.19 6.76 -7.76
N PHE A 198 16.99 5.68 -7.87
CA PHE A 198 16.81 4.46 -7.08
C PHE A 198 18.02 4.21 -6.20
N ARG A 199 17.78 3.68 -5.01
CA ARG A 199 18.79 3.21 -4.06
C ARG A 199 18.53 1.75 -3.69
N SER A 200 19.57 1.05 -3.26
CA SER A 200 19.41 -0.33 -2.76
C SER A 200 18.74 -0.35 -1.38
N LEU A 201 17.98 -1.40 -1.10
CA LEU A 201 17.44 -1.63 0.24
C LEU A 201 18.58 -1.81 1.27
N ASP A 202 19.71 -2.40 0.89
CA ASP A 202 20.89 -2.50 1.75
C ASP A 202 21.39 -1.13 2.22
N SER A 203 21.33 -0.10 1.37
CA SER A 203 21.75 1.27 1.74
C SER A 203 20.75 1.92 2.72
N VAL A 204 19.50 1.48 2.77
CA VAL A 204 18.52 1.94 3.76
C VAL A 204 18.87 1.39 5.14
N GLY A 205 19.41 0.18 5.22
CA GLY A 205 19.85 -0.41 6.48
C GLY A 205 20.86 0.44 7.25
N ALA A 206 21.69 1.21 6.52
CA ALA A 206 22.65 2.14 7.15
C ALA A 206 21.98 3.34 7.84
N LEU A 207 20.70 3.60 7.59
CA LEU A 207 19.92 4.66 8.23
C LEU A 207 19.28 4.21 9.55
N LEU A 208 19.21 2.90 9.79
CA LEU A 208 18.51 2.31 10.93
C LEU A 208 19.47 1.97 12.07
N PRO A 209 19.01 1.96 13.33
CA PRO A 209 19.76 1.34 14.42
C PRO A 209 20.04 -0.14 14.12
N ALA A 210 21.25 -0.60 14.44
CA ALA A 210 21.71 -1.95 14.07
C ALA A 210 20.89 -3.10 14.70
N ASP A 211 20.22 -2.82 15.81
CA ASP A 211 19.37 -3.75 16.57
C ASP A 211 17.87 -3.47 16.39
N ALA A 212 17.49 -2.62 15.44
CA ALA A 212 16.11 -2.24 15.21
C ALA A 212 15.26 -3.46 14.81
N ARG A 213 14.08 -3.55 15.41
CA ARG A 213 13.02 -4.46 14.96
C ARG A 213 12.27 -3.78 13.82
N VAL A 214 12.33 -4.39 12.65
CA VAL A 214 11.82 -3.79 11.42
C VAL A 214 10.56 -4.50 10.95
N VAL A 215 9.54 -3.73 10.60
CA VAL A 215 8.39 -4.18 9.80
C VAL A 215 8.43 -3.44 8.47
N MET A 216 8.12 -4.14 7.38
CA MET A 216 8.20 -3.56 6.05
C MET A 216 6.95 -3.87 5.22
N LYS A 217 6.50 -2.89 4.42
CA LYS A 217 5.54 -3.08 3.33
C LYS A 217 6.28 -2.92 2.02
N VAL A 218 6.07 -3.85 1.10
CA VAL A 218 6.61 -3.80 -0.28
C VAL A 218 5.46 -3.88 -1.26
N ASP A 219 5.29 -2.83 -2.06
CA ASP A 219 4.28 -2.72 -3.10
C ASP A 219 4.81 -1.77 -4.18
N VAL A 220 5.64 -2.34 -5.05
CA VAL A 220 6.43 -1.60 -6.05
C VAL A 220 6.03 -1.97 -7.48
N GLU A 221 4.81 -2.53 -7.61
CA GLU A 221 4.15 -2.76 -8.90
C GLU A 221 4.95 -3.65 -9.87
N GLY A 222 5.47 -4.77 -9.35
CA GLY A 222 6.07 -5.85 -10.14
C GLY A 222 7.60 -5.80 -10.27
N THR A 223 8.29 -5.17 -9.31
CA THR A 223 9.75 -5.21 -9.18
C THR A 223 10.20 -5.64 -7.78
N GLU A 224 9.38 -6.43 -7.09
CA GLU A 224 9.63 -6.94 -5.74
C GLU A 224 10.91 -7.78 -5.69
N ASP A 225 11.17 -8.57 -6.75
CA ASP A 225 12.40 -9.35 -6.92
C ASP A 225 13.65 -8.45 -6.99
N VAL A 226 13.57 -7.31 -7.68
CA VAL A 226 14.67 -6.34 -7.75
C VAL A 226 14.92 -5.70 -6.39
N VAL A 227 13.86 -5.37 -5.63
CA VAL A 227 13.97 -4.85 -4.26
C VAL A 227 14.67 -5.84 -3.35
N PHE A 228 14.28 -7.12 -3.38
CA PHE A 228 14.86 -8.15 -2.53
C PHE A 228 16.28 -8.52 -2.96
N ASP A 229 16.59 -8.52 -4.26
CA ASP A 229 17.96 -8.73 -4.75
C ASP A 229 18.91 -7.60 -4.28
N ALA A 230 18.43 -6.36 -4.31
CA ALA A 230 19.17 -5.18 -3.84
C ALA A 230 19.15 -5.00 -2.30
N GLY A 231 18.61 -5.96 -1.56
CA GLY A 231 18.38 -5.92 -0.12
C GLY A 231 18.78 -7.18 0.64
N GLN A 232 19.66 -8.03 0.08
CA GLN A 232 20.01 -9.30 0.70
C GLN A 232 20.66 -9.11 2.07
N ILE A 233 21.61 -8.15 2.21
CA ILE A 233 22.27 -7.86 3.48
C ILE A 233 21.28 -7.29 4.48
N PHE A 234 20.36 -6.42 4.03
CA PHE A 234 19.30 -5.85 4.87
C PHE A 234 18.40 -6.95 5.44
N ILE A 235 17.90 -7.84 4.57
CA ILE A 235 16.93 -8.89 4.93
C ILE A 235 17.59 -9.90 5.88
N GLU A 236 18.84 -10.29 5.65
CA GLU A 236 19.59 -11.19 6.54
C GLU A 236 19.91 -10.55 7.89
N THR A 237 20.24 -9.25 7.90
CA THR A 237 20.63 -8.52 9.12
C THR A 237 19.43 -8.27 10.02
N PHE A 238 18.38 -7.65 9.49
CA PHE A 238 17.21 -7.23 10.27
C PHE A 238 16.14 -8.29 10.40
N ARG A 239 16.09 -9.26 9.49
CA ARG A 239 15.06 -10.31 9.42
C ARG A 239 13.66 -9.75 9.65
N PRO A 240 13.24 -8.75 8.84
CA PRO A 240 12.01 -8.01 9.05
C PRO A 240 10.77 -8.88 8.85
N ASP A 241 9.64 -8.46 9.45
CA ASP A 241 8.32 -8.94 9.02
C ASP A 241 7.93 -8.13 7.77
N ILE A 242 7.71 -8.77 6.63
CA ILE A 242 7.49 -8.12 5.34
C ILE A 242 6.09 -8.44 4.81
N LEU A 243 5.21 -7.47 4.72
CA LEU A 243 4.02 -7.60 3.88
C LEU A 243 4.38 -7.20 2.45
N CYS A 244 4.19 -8.10 1.50
CA CYS A 244 4.54 -7.89 0.09
C CYS A 244 3.32 -8.15 -0.81
N GLU A 245 3.01 -7.23 -1.74
CA GLU A 245 2.08 -7.55 -2.82
C GLU A 245 2.82 -8.35 -3.89
N VAL A 246 2.37 -9.56 -4.17
CA VAL A 246 2.91 -10.44 -5.20
C VAL A 246 1.91 -10.51 -6.35
N LEU A 247 2.24 -9.87 -7.46
CA LEU A 247 1.37 -9.82 -8.62
C LEU A 247 1.26 -11.20 -9.29
N PRO A 248 0.15 -11.48 -10.02
CA PRO A 248 -0.06 -12.79 -10.66
C PRO A 248 1.03 -13.21 -11.66
N GLU A 249 1.72 -12.24 -12.25
CA GLU A 249 2.83 -12.44 -13.19
C GLU A 249 4.22 -12.50 -12.52
N ALA A 250 4.29 -12.38 -11.20
CA ALA A 250 5.56 -12.43 -10.48
C ALA A 250 6.21 -13.84 -10.53
N ASP A 251 7.52 -13.89 -10.51
CA ASP A 251 8.27 -15.13 -10.38
C ASP A 251 8.37 -15.56 -8.91
N GLY A 252 7.40 -16.34 -8.45
CA GLY A 252 7.37 -16.83 -7.07
C GLY A 252 8.60 -17.66 -6.69
N THR A 253 9.20 -18.40 -7.64
CA THR A 253 10.42 -19.17 -7.40
C THR A 253 11.60 -18.25 -7.12
N ARG A 254 11.74 -17.18 -7.90
CA ARG A 254 12.79 -16.18 -7.69
C ARG A 254 12.64 -15.49 -6.34
N LEU A 255 11.42 -15.11 -5.95
CA LEU A 255 11.15 -14.53 -4.64
C LEU A 255 11.50 -15.52 -3.50
N ASP A 256 11.17 -16.81 -3.66
CA ASP A 256 11.54 -17.85 -2.70
C ASP A 256 13.06 -17.97 -2.53
N GLU A 257 13.81 -17.95 -3.64
CA GLU A 257 15.28 -18.01 -3.61
C GLU A 257 15.89 -16.81 -2.88
N LEU A 258 15.36 -15.62 -3.11
CA LEU A 258 15.85 -14.37 -2.49
C LEU A 258 15.55 -14.28 -0.98
N LEU A 259 14.46 -14.88 -0.52
CA LEU A 259 14.05 -14.86 0.89
C LEU A 259 14.57 -16.05 1.71
N ALA A 260 15.04 -17.11 1.05
CA ALA A 260 15.52 -18.34 1.70
C ALA A 260 16.73 -18.14 2.64
N PRO A 261 17.76 -17.32 2.28
CA PRO A 261 18.94 -17.12 3.13
C PRO A 261 18.58 -16.60 4.53
N ALA A 262 17.60 -15.70 4.62
CA ALA A 262 17.13 -15.15 5.89
C ALA A 262 16.17 -16.07 6.67
N GLY A 263 15.86 -17.25 6.13
CA GLY A 263 14.97 -18.21 6.77
C GLY A 263 13.53 -17.73 6.90
N MET A 264 13.06 -16.96 5.94
CA MET A 264 11.71 -16.39 5.93
C MET A 264 10.66 -17.48 5.68
N ARG A 265 9.60 -17.50 6.50
CA ARG A 265 8.37 -18.25 6.27
C ARG A 265 7.43 -17.44 5.40
N ARG A 266 6.51 -18.11 4.75
CA ARG A 266 5.57 -17.53 3.78
C ARG A 266 4.15 -17.76 4.25
N TYR A 267 3.39 -16.68 4.36
CA TYR A 267 1.99 -16.73 4.75
C TYR A 267 1.16 -15.96 3.74
N LEU A 268 0.25 -16.64 3.04
CA LEU A 268 -0.72 -16.01 2.17
C LEU A 268 -1.78 -15.28 3.01
N VAL A 269 -2.07 -14.04 2.72
CA VAL A 269 -3.12 -13.26 3.38
C VAL A 269 -4.44 -13.53 2.67
N THR A 270 -5.31 -14.31 3.28
CA THR A 270 -6.64 -14.62 2.75
C THR A 270 -7.72 -13.65 3.28
N ASN A 271 -8.98 -13.95 3.10
CA ASN A 271 -10.06 -13.09 3.60
C ASN A 271 -10.18 -13.09 5.13
N THR A 272 -9.69 -14.12 5.81
CA THR A 272 -9.94 -14.36 7.23
C THR A 272 -8.70 -14.67 8.05
N GLN A 273 -7.63 -15.14 7.43
CA GLN A 273 -6.45 -15.63 8.14
C GLN A 273 -5.19 -15.62 7.26
N LEU A 274 -4.06 -15.80 7.91
CA LEU A 274 -2.77 -16.10 7.29
C LEU A 274 -2.67 -17.61 7.09
N GLU A 275 -2.33 -18.05 5.88
CA GLU A 275 -2.15 -19.47 5.54
C GLU A 275 -0.69 -19.75 5.22
N GLU A 276 -0.03 -20.55 6.05
CA GLU A 276 1.38 -20.90 5.83
C GLU A 276 1.54 -21.74 4.56
N ALA A 277 2.46 -21.34 3.70
CA ALA A 277 2.74 -21.99 2.42
C ALA A 277 4.20 -22.47 2.34
N GLN A 278 4.42 -23.57 1.61
CA GLN A 278 5.78 -24.10 1.38
C GLN A 278 6.56 -23.29 0.33
N ARG A 279 5.85 -22.65 -0.58
CA ARG A 279 6.41 -21.81 -1.66
C ARG A 279 5.47 -20.68 -2.01
N ILE A 280 5.98 -19.66 -2.69
CA ILE A 280 5.20 -18.54 -3.19
C ILE A 280 4.54 -18.96 -4.50
N GLU A 281 3.21 -19.07 -4.48
CA GLU A 281 2.38 -19.29 -5.67
C GLU A 281 1.55 -18.03 -5.93
N PRO A 282 1.94 -17.21 -6.93
CA PRO A 282 1.19 -15.99 -7.26
C PRO A 282 -0.29 -16.28 -7.53
N ASP A 283 -1.20 -15.54 -6.91
CA ASP A 283 -2.65 -15.75 -6.98
C ASP A 283 -3.36 -14.48 -7.53
N PRO A 284 -4.32 -14.60 -8.45
CA PRO A 284 -5.01 -13.43 -9.02
C PRO A 284 -5.95 -12.72 -8.03
N TRP A 285 -6.35 -13.37 -6.91
CA TRP A 285 -7.32 -12.87 -5.94
C TRP A 285 -6.67 -12.45 -4.62
N PHE A 286 -5.69 -13.24 -4.14
CA PHE A 286 -4.94 -13.03 -2.91
C PHE A 286 -3.50 -12.70 -3.26
N ARG A 287 -3.17 -11.42 -3.26
CA ARG A 287 -1.85 -10.94 -3.68
C ARG A 287 -0.92 -10.60 -2.52
N ASP A 288 -1.50 -10.33 -1.35
CA ASP A 288 -0.71 -9.99 -0.18
C ASP A 288 -0.13 -11.24 0.48
N TRP A 289 1.19 -11.23 0.69
CA TRP A 289 1.95 -12.25 1.38
C TRP A 289 2.67 -11.63 2.58
N LEU A 290 2.65 -12.32 3.70
CA LEU A 290 3.52 -12.02 4.83
C LEU A 290 4.74 -12.94 4.76
N PHE A 291 5.92 -12.37 4.55
CA PHE A 291 7.20 -13.05 4.75
C PHE A 291 7.72 -12.71 6.13
N SER A 292 7.99 -13.72 6.96
CA SER A 292 8.32 -13.49 8.36
C SER A 292 9.29 -14.56 8.87
N PRO A 293 10.25 -14.20 9.72
CA PRO A 293 11.08 -15.19 10.42
C PRO A 293 10.30 -15.96 11.48
N ARG A 294 9.08 -15.55 11.79
CA ARG A 294 8.26 -16.07 12.88
C ARG A 294 7.49 -17.31 12.47
N THR A 295 7.35 -18.23 13.40
CA THR A 295 6.47 -19.41 13.27
C THR A 295 4.99 -19.01 13.36
N ALA A 296 4.10 -19.90 12.92
CA ALA A 296 2.65 -19.71 13.07
C ALA A 296 2.23 -19.49 14.53
N ASP A 297 2.84 -20.23 15.47
CA ASP A 297 2.55 -20.08 16.89
C ASP A 297 2.99 -18.73 17.45
N GLU A 298 4.14 -18.21 17.03
CA GLU A 298 4.61 -16.88 17.42
C GLU A 298 3.72 -15.77 16.86
N LEU A 299 3.17 -15.93 15.65
CA LEU A 299 2.21 -15.01 15.06
C LEU A 299 0.85 -15.09 15.78
N ARG A 300 0.37 -16.30 16.12
CA ARG A 300 -0.86 -16.49 16.93
C ARG A 300 -0.71 -15.87 18.32
N ALA A 301 0.45 -16.00 18.96
CA ALA A 301 0.72 -15.38 20.26
C ALA A 301 0.63 -13.85 20.23
N ARG A 302 0.83 -13.24 19.05
CA ARG A 302 0.63 -11.79 18.80
C ARG A 302 -0.81 -11.44 18.44
N GLY A 303 -1.72 -12.42 18.48
CA GLY A 303 -3.13 -12.22 18.17
C GLY A 303 -3.43 -12.15 16.67
N LEU A 304 -2.52 -12.62 15.80
CA LEU A 304 -2.76 -12.72 14.38
C LEU A 304 -3.55 -14.01 14.06
N PRO A 305 -4.53 -13.97 13.16
CA PRO A 305 -5.27 -15.14 12.75
C PRO A 305 -4.42 -15.97 11.78
N VAL A 306 -3.83 -17.05 12.25
CA VAL A 306 -3.02 -17.99 11.44
C VAL A 306 -3.70 -19.35 11.45
N ALA A 307 -3.81 -19.99 10.27
CA ALA A 307 -4.39 -21.31 10.10
C ALA A 307 -3.60 -22.41 10.87
#